data_979f723015399462d8b4d0253df52526
#
_entry.id   979f723015399462d8b4d0253df52526
#
_cell.length_a   1.000
_cell.length_b   1.000
_cell.length_c   1.000
_cell.angle_alpha   90.00
_cell.angle_beta   90.00
_cell.angle_gamma   90.00
#
_symmetry.space_group_name_H-M   'P 1'
#
loop_
_entity.id
_entity.type
_entity.pdbx_description
1 polymer ?
#
loop_
_entity_poly.entity_id
_entity_poly.type
_entity_poly.pdbx_seq_one_letter_code
_entity_poly.pdbx_strand_id
1 'polypeptide(L)'
;MSRLQDLFQRKKERVLNMYCTAGYPELNSTVDVMQNLQDAGADMLELGMPYSDPLADGPVIQASASKALANGMTIATLFKQLENFRTSIHVPVVLMGYMNPVLQYGFERFCAAAAAVGIDGLILPDLPLYEWETEYGAILKKYNLDFIFLVTPETSEARIRKLDAASSGFLYAVSSSSTTGGTINLAALENYLQRLQAMDLKNPVLVGFGIKDKKTFDTACNYAQGAIIASAYIKALEQQPDVKQTTQQFLNAVLAP
;
A
#
# COMPACT_ATOMS: atom_id res chain seq x y z
N MET A 1 16.12 4.82 -12.26
CA MET A 1 15.00 3.87 -12.20
C MET A 1 14.64 3.72 -10.74
N SER A 2 13.35 3.82 -10.36
CA SER A 2 12.94 3.61 -8.97
C SER A 2 12.94 2.12 -8.62
N ARG A 3 12.98 1.77 -7.30
CA ARG A 3 12.86 0.35 -6.87
C ARG A 3 11.54 -0.28 -7.30
N LEU A 4 10.46 0.51 -7.38
CA LEU A 4 9.17 0.04 -7.91
C LEU A 4 9.27 -0.35 -9.38
N GLN A 5 9.89 0.50 -10.20
CA GLN A 5 10.10 0.20 -11.62
C GLN A 5 10.97 -1.05 -11.81
N ASP A 6 12.05 -1.17 -11.03
CA ASP A 6 12.93 -2.33 -11.06
C ASP A 6 12.21 -3.62 -10.64
N LEU A 7 11.37 -3.56 -9.60
CA LEU A 7 10.53 -4.69 -9.20
C LEU A 7 9.67 -5.19 -10.36
N PHE A 8 8.88 -4.31 -10.98
CA PHE A 8 7.96 -4.70 -12.06
C PHE A 8 8.65 -5.05 -13.37
N GLN A 9 9.91 -4.68 -13.56
CA GLN A 9 10.72 -5.19 -14.67
C GLN A 9 11.18 -6.64 -14.43
N ARG A 10 11.57 -6.97 -13.21
CA ARG A 10 12.07 -8.31 -12.83
C ARG A 10 10.93 -9.32 -12.58
N LYS A 11 9.83 -8.87 -11.99
CA LYS A 11 8.68 -9.72 -11.64
C LYS A 11 7.42 -9.17 -12.29
N LYS A 12 6.96 -9.88 -13.35
CA LYS A 12 5.83 -9.44 -14.20
C LYS A 12 4.47 -9.86 -13.66
N GLU A 13 4.43 -10.81 -12.74
CA GLU A 13 3.20 -11.41 -12.22
C GLU A 13 3.38 -11.85 -10.76
N ARG A 14 2.26 -12.06 -10.08
CA ARG A 14 2.21 -12.54 -8.70
C ARG A 14 3.01 -11.67 -7.72
N VAL A 15 3.04 -10.36 -7.94
CA VAL A 15 3.67 -9.40 -7.02
C VAL A 15 2.83 -9.34 -5.74
N LEU A 16 3.44 -9.66 -4.61
CA LEU A 16 2.80 -9.59 -3.31
C LEU A 16 3.21 -8.28 -2.61
N ASN A 17 2.25 -7.37 -2.47
CA ASN A 17 2.36 -6.17 -1.64
C ASN A 17 1.75 -6.44 -0.26
N MET A 18 2.51 -6.21 0.79
CA MET A 18 2.05 -6.40 2.17
C MET A 18 1.91 -5.07 2.89
N TYR A 19 0.68 -4.80 3.35
CA TYR A 19 0.41 -3.64 4.19
C TYR A 19 0.75 -3.93 5.66
N CYS A 20 1.37 -2.96 6.33
CA CYS A 20 1.51 -2.94 7.78
C CYS A 20 1.31 -1.52 8.31
N THR A 21 0.81 -1.41 9.55
CA THR A 21 0.59 -0.12 10.21
C THR A 21 1.83 0.29 11.00
N ALA A 22 2.37 1.49 10.75
CA ALA A 22 3.49 2.02 11.52
C ALA A 22 3.12 2.16 13.01
N GLY A 23 3.99 1.65 13.91
CA GLY A 23 3.74 1.67 15.35
C GLY A 23 2.76 0.62 15.86
N TYR A 24 2.49 -0.43 15.06
CA TYR A 24 1.64 -1.55 15.42
C TYR A 24 2.40 -2.89 15.25
N PRO A 25 2.25 -3.89 16.15
CA PRO A 25 1.40 -3.87 17.38
C PRO A 25 1.94 -2.98 18.51
N GLU A 26 3.24 -2.69 18.55
CA GLU A 26 3.91 -1.84 19.52
C GLU A 26 4.58 -0.64 18.80
N LEU A 27 4.83 0.46 19.53
CA LEU A 27 5.42 1.67 18.95
C LEU A 27 6.67 1.38 18.10
N ASN A 28 7.58 0.56 18.62
CA ASN A 28 8.88 0.28 18.01
C ASN A 28 8.89 -0.95 17.08
N SER A 29 7.74 -1.57 16.81
CA SER A 29 7.65 -2.77 15.96
C SER A 29 7.76 -2.49 14.46
N THR A 30 7.73 -1.23 14.03
CA THR A 30 7.62 -0.85 12.60
C THR A 30 8.66 -1.55 11.74
N VAL A 31 9.94 -1.37 12.04
CA VAL A 31 11.04 -1.91 11.21
C VAL A 31 11.11 -3.43 11.32
N ASP A 32 10.87 -4.00 12.49
CA ASP A 32 10.86 -5.45 12.69
C ASP A 32 9.74 -6.14 11.90
N VAL A 33 8.52 -5.55 11.87
CA VAL A 33 7.42 -6.05 11.04
C VAL A 33 7.78 -5.99 9.56
N MET A 34 8.33 -4.86 9.09
CA MET A 34 8.77 -4.69 7.70
C MET A 34 9.84 -5.71 7.32
N GLN A 35 10.83 -5.94 8.20
CA GLN A 35 11.90 -6.91 7.98
C GLN A 35 11.34 -8.33 7.88
N ASN A 36 10.47 -8.74 8.83
CA ASN A 36 9.87 -10.07 8.80
C ASN A 36 9.00 -10.29 7.56
N LEU A 37 8.29 -9.26 7.08
CA LEU A 37 7.51 -9.34 5.83
C LEU A 37 8.41 -9.58 4.62
N GLN A 38 9.51 -8.83 4.49
CA GLN A 38 10.50 -9.05 3.42
C GLN A 38 11.09 -10.45 3.50
N ASP A 39 11.56 -10.87 4.69
CA ASP A 39 12.21 -12.18 4.89
C ASP A 39 11.27 -13.35 4.62
N ALA A 40 9.96 -13.15 4.81
CA ALA A 40 8.92 -14.13 4.52
C ALA A 40 8.46 -14.12 3.05
N GLY A 41 8.98 -13.23 2.20
CA GLY A 41 8.77 -13.25 0.76
C GLY A 41 7.80 -12.19 0.20
N ALA A 42 7.52 -11.11 0.94
CA ALA A 42 6.85 -9.95 0.37
C ALA A 42 7.73 -9.29 -0.69
N ASP A 43 7.17 -8.95 -1.84
CA ASP A 43 7.89 -8.30 -2.94
C ASP A 43 7.99 -6.78 -2.75
N MET A 44 7.04 -6.19 -2.05
CA MET A 44 7.03 -4.78 -1.65
C MET A 44 6.19 -4.58 -0.39
N LEU A 45 6.35 -3.43 0.23
CA LEU A 45 5.66 -3.07 1.46
C LEU A 45 4.88 -1.78 1.32
N GLU A 46 3.68 -1.76 1.89
CA GLU A 46 2.84 -0.60 2.05
C GLU A 46 2.76 -0.26 3.53
N LEU A 47 3.44 0.81 3.93
CA LEU A 47 3.53 1.22 5.31
C LEU A 47 2.47 2.29 5.61
N GLY A 48 1.43 1.90 6.35
CA GLY A 48 0.33 2.77 6.73
C GLY A 48 0.76 3.79 7.80
N MET A 49 0.58 5.06 7.51
CA MET A 49 0.71 6.16 8.47
C MET A 49 -0.60 6.28 9.26
N PRO A 50 -0.61 6.01 10.58
CA PRO A 50 -1.85 6.03 11.34
C PRO A 50 -2.48 7.43 11.38
N TYR A 51 -3.80 7.47 11.21
CA TYR A 51 -4.59 8.68 11.24
C TYR A 51 -5.92 8.44 11.98
N SER A 52 -6.41 9.45 12.72
CA SER A 52 -7.61 9.35 13.56
C SER A 52 -8.91 9.32 12.74
N ASP A 53 -8.92 9.95 11.55
CA ASP A 53 -10.14 10.22 10.77
C ASP A 53 -10.01 9.72 9.32
N PRO A 54 -9.69 8.42 9.09
CA PRO A 54 -9.45 7.88 7.77
C PRO A 54 -10.74 7.77 6.95
N LEU A 55 -10.70 8.20 5.67
CA LEU A 55 -11.85 8.18 4.76
C LEU A 55 -12.03 6.84 4.04
N ALA A 56 -10.94 6.08 3.83
CA ALA A 56 -10.92 4.90 2.97
C ALA A 56 -10.65 3.59 3.73
N ASP A 57 -10.20 3.65 4.99
CA ASP A 57 -9.79 2.47 5.74
C ASP A 57 -10.98 1.71 6.34
N GLY A 58 -10.91 0.39 6.28
CA GLY A 58 -11.86 -0.47 6.97
C GLY A 58 -11.60 -0.58 8.48
N PRO A 59 -12.55 -1.16 9.25
CA PRO A 59 -12.51 -1.18 10.70
C PRO A 59 -11.25 -1.83 11.29
N VAL A 60 -10.66 -2.80 10.61
CA VAL A 60 -9.42 -3.46 11.06
C VAL A 60 -8.22 -2.52 10.98
N ILE A 61 -8.10 -1.80 9.87
CA ILE A 61 -7.01 -0.84 9.68
C ILE A 61 -7.22 0.35 10.62
N GLN A 62 -8.46 0.85 10.77
CA GLN A 62 -8.80 1.90 11.74
C GLN A 62 -8.42 1.49 13.17
N ALA A 63 -8.71 0.25 13.59
CA ALA A 63 -8.35 -0.25 14.93
C ALA A 63 -6.82 -0.28 15.11
N SER A 64 -6.06 -0.79 14.14
CA SER A 64 -4.59 -0.79 14.19
C SER A 64 -4.00 0.61 14.20
N ALA A 65 -4.56 1.54 13.42
CA ALA A 65 -4.16 2.95 13.41
C ALA A 65 -4.43 3.62 14.77
N SER A 66 -5.62 3.40 15.35
CA SER A 66 -5.98 3.92 16.68
C SER A 66 -5.02 3.40 17.76
N LYS A 67 -4.66 2.10 17.73
CA LYS A 67 -3.67 1.53 18.64
C LYS A 67 -2.28 2.15 18.45
N ALA A 68 -1.85 2.31 17.21
CA ALA A 68 -0.56 2.92 16.89
C ALA A 68 -0.47 4.39 17.36
N LEU A 69 -1.57 5.17 17.20
CA LEU A 69 -1.66 6.52 17.75
C LEU A 69 -1.60 6.53 19.28
N ALA A 70 -2.33 5.61 19.93
CA ALA A 70 -2.28 5.44 21.40
C ALA A 70 -0.88 5.03 21.88
N ASN A 71 -0.12 4.26 21.09
CA ASN A 71 1.28 3.94 21.33
C ASN A 71 2.22 5.16 21.19
N GLY A 72 1.75 6.28 20.65
CA GLY A 72 2.53 7.51 20.46
C GLY A 72 3.14 7.67 19.05
N MET A 73 2.65 6.94 18.04
CA MET A 73 3.13 7.10 16.67
C MET A 73 2.73 8.47 16.10
N THR A 74 3.70 9.12 15.46
CA THR A 74 3.56 10.37 14.70
C THR A 74 4.40 10.27 13.43
N ILE A 75 4.18 11.16 12.45
CA ILE A 75 5.03 11.23 11.24
C ILE A 75 6.50 11.47 11.61
N ALA A 76 6.78 12.33 12.60
CA ALA A 76 8.14 12.58 13.05
C ALA A 76 8.78 11.33 13.68
N THR A 77 8.05 10.60 14.53
CA THR A 77 8.49 9.33 15.11
C THR A 77 8.74 8.29 14.04
N LEU A 78 7.84 8.20 13.05
CA LEU A 78 7.99 7.28 11.92
C LEU A 78 9.29 7.54 11.15
N PHE A 79 9.55 8.77 10.72
CA PHE A 79 10.79 9.07 9.99
C PHE A 79 12.04 8.80 10.84
N LYS A 80 12.00 9.06 12.15
CA LYS A 80 13.09 8.69 13.05
C LYS A 80 13.32 7.16 13.09
N GLN A 81 12.27 6.35 13.12
CA GLN A 81 12.40 4.89 13.07
C GLN A 81 12.96 4.41 11.73
N LEU A 82 12.68 5.12 10.65
CA LEU A 82 13.12 4.78 9.30
C LEU A 82 14.52 5.30 8.93
N GLU A 83 15.24 6.02 9.79
CA GLU A 83 16.56 6.62 9.45
C GLU A 83 17.55 5.63 8.83
N ASN A 84 17.56 4.37 9.28
CA ASN A 84 18.52 3.37 8.82
C ASN A 84 17.87 2.08 8.28
N PHE A 85 16.56 2.06 8.02
CA PHE A 85 15.87 0.84 7.64
C PHE A 85 16.39 0.23 6.32
N ARG A 86 16.95 1.05 5.44
CA ARG A 86 17.50 0.60 4.16
C ARG A 86 18.79 -0.20 4.28
N THR A 87 19.37 -0.31 5.45
CA THR A 87 20.52 -1.21 5.70
C THR A 87 20.10 -2.69 5.64
N SER A 88 18.82 -2.98 5.90
CA SER A 88 18.29 -4.34 5.97
C SER A 88 17.07 -4.58 5.07
N ILE A 89 16.29 -3.55 4.74
CA ILE A 89 15.10 -3.66 3.90
C ILE A 89 15.39 -3.15 2.49
N HIS A 90 15.33 -4.06 1.52
CA HIS A 90 15.71 -3.81 0.12
C HIS A 90 14.53 -3.77 -0.84
N VAL A 91 13.38 -4.36 -0.46
CA VAL A 91 12.15 -4.30 -1.25
C VAL A 91 11.62 -2.87 -1.32
N PRO A 92 10.85 -2.49 -2.38
CA PRO A 92 10.18 -1.21 -2.43
C PRO A 92 9.27 -0.99 -1.21
N VAL A 93 9.25 0.25 -0.72
CA VAL A 93 8.39 0.67 0.40
C VAL A 93 7.64 1.94 0.00
N VAL A 94 6.32 1.88 0.01
CA VAL A 94 5.46 3.05 -0.19
C VAL A 94 4.78 3.43 1.12
N LEU A 95 4.62 4.73 1.38
CA LEU A 95 3.83 5.21 2.50
C LEU A 95 2.37 5.40 2.06
N MET A 96 1.45 4.83 2.82
CA MET A 96 0.02 5.08 2.66
C MET A 96 -0.52 5.90 3.82
N GLY A 97 -1.32 6.93 3.52
CA GLY A 97 -1.93 7.79 4.54
C GLY A 97 -2.88 8.80 3.95
N TYR A 98 -3.03 9.92 4.64
CA TYR A 98 -4.00 10.96 4.30
C TYR A 98 -3.36 12.34 4.24
N MET A 99 -3.94 13.22 3.42
CA MET A 99 -3.39 14.57 3.18
C MET A 99 -3.29 15.40 4.45
N ASN A 100 -4.30 15.36 5.34
CA ASN A 100 -4.29 16.21 6.52
C ASN A 100 -3.04 16.07 7.40
N PRO A 101 -2.62 14.87 7.86
CA PRO A 101 -1.36 14.72 8.60
C PRO A 101 -0.12 15.18 7.81
N VAL A 102 -0.10 14.92 6.49
CA VAL A 102 1.01 15.31 5.62
C VAL A 102 1.09 16.83 5.50
N LEU A 103 -0.05 17.51 5.32
CA LEU A 103 -0.12 18.97 5.27
C LEU A 103 0.28 19.62 6.60
N GLN A 104 -0.12 19.04 7.75
CA GLN A 104 0.29 19.50 9.08
C GLN A 104 1.82 19.38 9.29
N TYR A 105 2.43 18.35 8.73
CA TYR A 105 3.90 18.20 8.73
C TYR A 105 4.57 19.19 7.77
N GLY A 106 3.85 19.65 6.74
CA GLY A 106 4.32 20.40 5.58
C GLY A 106 4.66 19.51 4.42
N PHE A 107 3.88 19.57 3.31
CA PHE A 107 3.95 18.60 2.21
C PHE A 107 5.37 18.45 1.63
N GLU A 108 6.03 19.55 1.31
CA GLU A 108 7.40 19.50 0.76
C GLU A 108 8.42 18.97 1.79
N ARG A 109 8.28 19.37 3.05
CA ARG A 109 9.13 18.85 4.15
C ARG A 109 8.91 17.34 4.32
N PHE A 110 7.66 16.86 4.20
CA PHE A 110 7.32 15.46 4.24
C PHE A 110 7.99 14.68 3.10
N CYS A 111 7.86 15.17 1.86
CA CYS A 111 8.49 14.55 0.69
C CYS A 111 10.02 14.50 0.82
N ALA A 112 10.64 15.57 1.31
CA ALA A 112 12.08 15.61 1.56
C ALA A 112 12.50 14.57 2.61
N ALA A 113 11.76 14.46 3.72
CA ALA A 113 12.04 13.48 4.77
C ALA A 113 11.81 12.03 4.27
N ALA A 114 10.73 11.77 3.55
CA ALA A 114 10.44 10.46 2.95
C ALA A 114 11.56 10.01 1.98
N ALA A 115 11.99 10.90 1.09
CA ALA A 115 13.09 10.63 0.18
C ALA A 115 14.44 10.42 0.92
N ALA A 116 14.72 11.22 1.94
CA ALA A 116 15.96 11.12 2.72
C ALA A 116 16.09 9.77 3.43
N VAL A 117 15.01 9.22 3.98
CA VAL A 117 15.03 7.88 4.58
C VAL A 117 14.93 6.76 3.54
N GLY A 118 14.64 7.08 2.26
CA GLY A 118 14.63 6.11 1.17
C GLY A 118 13.27 5.48 0.86
N ILE A 119 12.17 6.14 1.17
CA ILE A 119 10.83 5.76 0.70
C ILE A 119 10.76 5.87 -0.82
N ASP A 120 10.05 4.96 -1.46
CA ASP A 120 9.96 4.86 -2.91
C ASP A 120 8.75 5.59 -3.50
N GLY A 121 7.66 5.72 -2.75
CA GLY A 121 6.45 6.37 -3.25
C GLY A 121 5.39 6.60 -2.19
N LEU A 122 4.30 7.24 -2.61
CA LEU A 122 3.17 7.62 -1.75
C LEU A 122 1.84 7.14 -2.33
N ILE A 123 0.94 6.74 -1.44
CA ILE A 123 -0.48 6.51 -1.66
C ILE A 123 -1.25 7.46 -0.75
N LEU A 124 -1.92 8.45 -1.31
CA LEU A 124 -2.77 9.40 -0.61
C LEU A 124 -4.15 9.38 -1.26
N PRO A 125 -5.10 8.54 -0.78
CA PRO A 125 -6.39 8.32 -1.43
C PRO A 125 -7.27 9.57 -1.54
N ASP A 126 -7.04 10.53 -0.66
CA ASP A 126 -7.74 11.81 -0.57
C ASP A 126 -7.04 12.96 -1.31
N LEU A 127 -5.96 12.69 -2.05
CA LEU A 127 -5.34 13.68 -2.94
C LEU A 127 -6.01 13.62 -4.33
N PRO A 128 -6.82 14.65 -4.72
CA PRO A 128 -7.45 14.67 -6.03
C PRO A 128 -6.43 14.87 -7.16
N LEU A 129 -6.76 14.36 -8.35
CA LEU A 129 -5.89 14.50 -9.52
C LEU A 129 -5.59 15.97 -9.87
N TYR A 130 -6.57 16.86 -9.74
CA TYR A 130 -6.40 18.28 -10.06
C TYR A 130 -5.31 18.92 -9.20
N GLU A 131 -5.36 18.73 -7.89
CA GLU A 131 -4.36 19.25 -6.94
C GLU A 131 -3.00 18.60 -7.16
N TRP A 132 -2.98 17.29 -7.51
CA TRP A 132 -1.75 16.63 -7.90
C TRP A 132 -1.14 17.26 -9.16
N GLU A 133 -1.95 17.54 -10.21
CA GLU A 133 -1.48 18.13 -11.47
C GLU A 133 -0.98 19.57 -11.29
N THR A 134 -1.64 20.36 -10.43
CA THR A 134 -1.39 21.80 -10.30
C THR A 134 -0.39 22.17 -9.22
N GLU A 135 -0.21 21.32 -8.18
CA GLU A 135 0.60 21.67 -7.01
C GLU A 135 1.55 20.55 -6.61
N TYR A 136 1.02 19.38 -6.19
CA TYR A 136 1.80 18.39 -5.45
C TYR A 136 2.67 17.50 -6.33
N GLY A 137 2.28 17.24 -7.58
CA GLY A 137 3.01 16.35 -8.48
C GLY A 137 4.42 16.83 -8.82
N ALA A 138 4.61 18.15 -8.91
CA ALA A 138 5.94 18.73 -9.15
C ALA A 138 6.88 18.50 -7.95
N ILE A 139 6.35 18.59 -6.72
CA ILE A 139 7.10 18.34 -5.49
C ILE A 139 7.50 16.86 -5.41
N LEU A 140 6.56 15.93 -5.67
CA LEU A 140 6.84 14.50 -5.68
C LEU A 140 7.96 14.14 -6.68
N LYS A 141 7.90 14.68 -7.89
CA LYS A 141 8.94 14.50 -8.92
C LYS A 141 10.29 15.06 -8.48
N LYS A 142 10.33 16.23 -7.82
CA LYS A 142 11.55 16.85 -7.28
C LYS A 142 12.30 15.90 -6.33
N TYR A 143 11.54 15.14 -5.52
CA TYR A 143 12.10 14.19 -4.55
C TYR A 143 12.17 12.75 -5.05
N ASN A 144 11.89 12.49 -6.34
CA ASN A 144 11.88 11.15 -6.95
C ASN A 144 10.97 10.16 -6.20
N LEU A 145 9.82 10.62 -5.71
CA LEU A 145 8.80 9.79 -5.09
C LEU A 145 7.76 9.40 -6.14
N ASP A 146 7.54 8.10 -6.31
CA ASP A 146 6.45 7.59 -7.12
C ASP A 146 5.09 7.94 -6.45
N PHE A 147 4.05 8.17 -7.25
CA PHE A 147 2.71 8.41 -6.74
C PHE A 147 1.71 7.43 -7.35
N ILE A 148 0.97 6.76 -6.47
CA ILE A 148 0.07 5.68 -6.83
C ILE A 148 -1.38 6.18 -6.66
N PHE A 149 -2.12 6.23 -7.77
CA PHE A 149 -3.55 6.52 -7.73
C PHE A 149 -4.39 5.25 -7.57
N LEU A 150 -5.58 5.44 -6.96
CA LEU A 150 -6.56 4.39 -6.78
C LEU A 150 -7.63 4.48 -7.87
N VAL A 151 -8.10 3.33 -8.32
CA VAL A 151 -9.27 3.18 -9.20
C VAL A 151 -10.24 2.19 -8.61
N THR A 152 -11.54 2.42 -8.82
CA THR A 152 -12.64 1.60 -8.30
C THR A 152 -13.49 1.04 -9.43
N PRO A 153 -14.38 0.08 -9.20
CA PRO A 153 -15.32 -0.41 -10.22
C PRO A 153 -16.15 0.69 -10.87
N GLU A 154 -16.47 1.77 -10.14
CA GLU A 154 -17.27 2.90 -10.62
C GLU A 154 -16.44 3.94 -11.38
N THR A 155 -15.10 3.85 -11.34
CA THR A 155 -14.24 4.79 -12.08
C THR A 155 -14.42 4.58 -13.58
N SER A 156 -14.78 5.65 -14.31
CA SER A 156 -14.94 5.59 -15.76
C SER A 156 -13.60 5.32 -16.46
N GLU A 157 -13.64 4.68 -17.65
CA GLU A 157 -12.42 4.38 -18.42
C GLU A 157 -11.59 5.62 -18.73
N ALA A 158 -12.25 6.72 -19.13
CA ALA A 158 -11.57 7.99 -19.37
C ALA A 158 -10.83 8.50 -18.13
N ARG A 159 -11.42 8.31 -16.93
CA ARG A 159 -10.78 8.68 -15.67
C ARG A 159 -9.65 7.71 -15.32
N ILE A 160 -9.84 6.41 -15.52
CA ILE A 160 -8.78 5.40 -15.31
C ILE A 160 -7.55 5.75 -16.15
N ARG A 161 -7.70 6.05 -17.44
CA ARG A 161 -6.57 6.44 -18.32
C ARG A 161 -5.84 7.70 -17.84
N LYS A 162 -6.56 8.68 -17.32
CA LYS A 162 -5.95 9.89 -16.74
C LYS A 162 -5.15 9.57 -15.48
N LEU A 163 -5.71 8.75 -14.58
CA LEU A 163 -5.06 8.33 -13.34
C LEU A 163 -3.85 7.45 -13.64
N ASP A 164 -3.94 6.54 -14.62
CA ASP A 164 -2.82 5.72 -15.08
C ASP A 164 -1.69 6.57 -15.65
N ALA A 165 -2.00 7.56 -16.47
CA ALA A 165 -0.99 8.49 -17.03
C ALA A 165 -0.28 9.30 -15.93
N ALA A 166 -0.99 9.66 -14.87
CA ALA A 166 -0.47 10.42 -13.72
C ALA A 166 0.27 9.53 -12.70
N SER A 167 -0.12 8.24 -12.59
CA SER A 167 0.53 7.29 -11.70
C SER A 167 1.95 6.95 -12.15
N SER A 168 2.77 6.60 -11.15
CA SER A 168 4.06 5.97 -11.34
C SER A 168 4.22 4.80 -10.35
N GLY A 169 4.99 3.78 -10.76
CA GLY A 169 5.11 2.55 -9.98
C GLY A 169 4.01 1.53 -10.32
N PHE A 170 2.78 1.74 -9.87
CA PHE A 170 1.62 0.90 -10.19
C PHE A 170 0.31 1.68 -10.07
N LEU A 171 -0.80 1.06 -10.52
CA LEU A 171 -2.15 1.54 -10.30
C LEU A 171 -2.86 0.64 -9.28
N TYR A 172 -3.42 1.23 -8.24
CA TYR A 172 -4.09 0.50 -7.16
C TYR A 172 -5.56 0.25 -7.53
N ALA A 173 -5.92 -0.98 -7.86
CA ALA A 173 -7.30 -1.37 -8.14
C ALA A 173 -8.01 -1.80 -6.86
N VAL A 174 -8.94 -0.98 -6.39
CA VAL A 174 -9.80 -1.28 -5.23
C VAL A 174 -10.90 -2.22 -5.67
N SER A 175 -11.06 -3.37 -5.02
CA SER A 175 -12.01 -4.41 -5.43
C SER A 175 -13.48 -4.10 -5.12
N SER A 176 -13.76 -3.09 -4.30
CA SER A 176 -15.12 -2.61 -4.03
C SER A 176 -15.12 -1.13 -3.70
N SER A 177 -16.22 -0.44 -4.01
CA SER A 177 -16.43 0.97 -3.67
C SER A 177 -16.87 1.19 -2.21
N SER A 178 -17.22 0.13 -1.48
CA SER A 178 -17.66 0.23 -0.09
C SER A 178 -16.54 -0.15 0.87
N THR A 179 -16.33 0.68 1.89
CA THR A 179 -15.55 0.33 3.08
C THR A 179 -15.97 -1.04 3.59
N THR A 180 -15.03 -1.94 3.60
CA THR A 180 -14.99 -3.32 4.08
C THR A 180 -16.14 -3.79 4.99
N GLY A 181 -16.82 -4.85 4.57
CA GLY A 181 -17.80 -5.59 5.35
C GLY A 181 -18.96 -6.20 4.54
N GLY A 182 -19.11 -5.79 3.27
CA GLY A 182 -20.11 -6.35 2.36
C GLY A 182 -19.61 -7.65 1.71
N THR A 183 -20.55 -8.52 1.33
CA THR A 183 -20.26 -9.70 0.52
C THR A 183 -19.76 -9.25 -0.86
N ILE A 184 -18.51 -9.57 -1.19
CA ILE A 184 -17.94 -9.25 -2.51
C ILE A 184 -18.73 -10.00 -3.56
N ASN A 185 -19.34 -9.29 -4.50
CA ASN A 185 -19.90 -9.90 -5.69
C ASN A 185 -18.74 -10.29 -6.62
N LEU A 186 -18.36 -11.57 -6.57
CA LEU A 186 -17.23 -12.10 -7.34
C LEU A 186 -17.36 -11.83 -8.84
N ALA A 187 -18.57 -11.98 -9.42
CA ALA A 187 -18.79 -11.73 -10.84
C ALA A 187 -18.57 -10.25 -11.21
N ALA A 188 -19.01 -9.32 -10.35
CA ALA A 188 -18.78 -7.88 -10.56
C ALA A 188 -17.28 -7.54 -10.44
N LEU A 189 -16.58 -8.16 -9.51
CA LEU A 189 -15.14 -8.01 -9.37
C LEU A 189 -14.41 -8.54 -10.61
N GLU A 190 -14.72 -9.73 -11.07
CA GLU A 190 -14.12 -10.31 -12.27
C GLU A 190 -14.35 -9.43 -13.50
N ASN A 191 -15.57 -8.96 -13.74
CA ASN A 191 -15.88 -8.04 -14.83
C ASN A 191 -15.04 -6.74 -14.76
N TYR A 192 -14.87 -6.20 -13.56
CA TYR A 192 -14.03 -5.01 -13.35
C TYR A 192 -12.56 -5.27 -13.67
N LEU A 193 -11.99 -6.38 -13.19
CA LEU A 193 -10.61 -6.74 -13.42
C LEU A 193 -10.36 -7.07 -14.91
N GLN A 194 -11.28 -7.77 -15.58
CA GLN A 194 -11.23 -8.00 -17.03
C GLN A 194 -11.25 -6.69 -17.82
N ARG A 195 -12.08 -5.72 -17.40
CA ARG A 195 -12.09 -4.38 -17.98
C ARG A 195 -10.74 -3.70 -17.85
N LEU A 196 -10.11 -3.72 -16.67
CA LEU A 196 -8.79 -3.13 -16.46
C LEU A 196 -7.71 -3.82 -17.34
N GLN A 197 -7.75 -5.15 -17.41
CA GLN A 197 -6.83 -5.93 -18.24
C GLN A 197 -6.95 -5.58 -19.74
N ALA A 198 -8.18 -5.37 -20.23
CA ALA A 198 -8.44 -5.01 -21.62
C ALA A 198 -8.05 -3.58 -21.98
N MET A 199 -7.76 -2.73 -20.99
CA MET A 199 -7.44 -1.31 -21.24
C MET A 199 -6.00 -1.05 -21.68
N ASP A 200 -5.10 -2.04 -21.61
CA ASP A 200 -3.67 -1.89 -21.91
C ASP A 200 -3.06 -0.65 -21.21
N LEU A 201 -3.11 -0.67 -19.87
CA LEU A 201 -2.65 0.43 -19.04
C LEU A 201 -1.12 0.51 -19.01
N LYS A 202 -0.60 1.72 -18.87
CA LYS A 202 0.84 2.01 -18.82
C LYS A 202 1.51 1.40 -17.59
N ASN A 203 0.83 1.48 -16.44
CA ASN A 203 1.36 0.98 -15.18
C ASN A 203 0.82 -0.43 -14.87
N PRO A 204 1.61 -1.28 -14.19
CA PRO A 204 1.09 -2.52 -13.64
C PRO A 204 -0.06 -2.24 -12.67
N VAL A 205 -0.97 -3.20 -12.54
CA VAL A 205 -2.13 -3.10 -11.65
C VAL A 205 -1.95 -4.05 -10.48
N LEU A 206 -2.11 -3.55 -9.25
CA LEU A 206 -2.22 -4.37 -8.05
C LEU A 206 -3.64 -4.27 -7.47
N VAL A 207 -4.23 -5.43 -7.14
CA VAL A 207 -5.59 -5.51 -6.59
C VAL A 207 -5.52 -5.46 -5.07
N GLY A 208 -6.19 -4.48 -4.48
CA GLY A 208 -6.37 -4.38 -3.03
C GLY A 208 -7.80 -4.60 -2.59
N PHE A 209 -7.99 -4.76 -1.29
CA PHE A 209 -9.24 -5.07 -0.59
C PHE A 209 -9.78 -6.50 -0.87
N GLY A 210 -10.13 -7.18 0.22
CA GLY A 210 -10.69 -8.53 0.17
C GLY A 210 -9.69 -9.66 -0.10
N ILE A 211 -8.42 -9.34 -0.32
CA ILE A 211 -7.35 -10.33 -0.46
C ILE A 211 -6.91 -10.76 0.94
N LYS A 212 -7.00 -12.05 1.24
CA LYS A 212 -6.80 -12.54 2.61
C LYS A 212 -6.07 -13.89 2.70
N ASP A 213 -6.02 -14.64 1.62
CA ASP A 213 -5.49 -15.99 1.57
C ASP A 213 -4.96 -16.30 0.15
N LYS A 214 -4.36 -17.49 0.00
CA LYS A 214 -3.84 -17.98 -1.29
C LYS A 214 -4.90 -17.92 -2.40
N LYS A 215 -6.12 -18.38 -2.11
CA LYS A 215 -7.19 -18.45 -3.13
C LYS A 215 -7.53 -17.06 -3.68
N THR A 216 -7.69 -16.08 -2.81
CA THR A 216 -8.00 -14.71 -3.22
C THR A 216 -6.81 -14.02 -3.87
N PHE A 217 -5.59 -14.32 -3.43
CA PHE A 217 -4.35 -13.85 -4.06
C PHE A 217 -4.20 -14.43 -5.48
N ASP A 218 -4.36 -15.75 -5.65
CA ASP A 218 -4.31 -16.41 -6.96
C ASP A 218 -5.38 -15.86 -7.91
N THR A 219 -6.60 -15.65 -7.42
CA THR A 219 -7.70 -15.07 -8.22
C THR A 219 -7.34 -13.67 -8.72
N ALA A 220 -6.79 -12.81 -7.87
CA ALA A 220 -6.37 -11.48 -8.28
C ALA A 220 -5.23 -11.53 -9.33
N CYS A 221 -4.26 -12.43 -9.13
CA CYS A 221 -3.13 -12.62 -10.05
C CYS A 221 -3.51 -13.16 -11.43
N ASN A 222 -4.71 -13.72 -11.62
CA ASN A 222 -5.21 -14.10 -12.94
C ASN A 222 -5.56 -12.90 -13.82
N TYR A 223 -5.79 -11.73 -13.24
CA TYR A 223 -6.25 -10.52 -13.93
C TYR A 223 -5.29 -9.33 -13.80
N ALA A 224 -4.40 -9.35 -12.82
CA ALA A 224 -3.51 -8.25 -12.50
C ALA A 224 -2.08 -8.75 -12.21
N GLN A 225 -1.12 -7.84 -12.16
CA GLN A 225 0.27 -8.17 -11.91
C GLN A 225 0.53 -8.66 -10.48
N GLY A 226 -0.43 -8.46 -9.58
CA GLY A 226 -0.33 -8.92 -8.19
C GLY A 226 -1.45 -8.39 -7.32
N ALA A 227 -1.28 -8.53 -6.02
CA ALA A 227 -2.29 -8.10 -5.05
C ALA A 227 -1.68 -7.54 -3.77
N ILE A 228 -2.53 -6.83 -3.01
CA ILE A 228 -2.22 -6.15 -1.77
C ILE A 228 -3.01 -6.82 -0.65
N ILE A 229 -2.30 -7.28 0.38
CA ILE A 229 -2.91 -7.87 1.57
C ILE A 229 -2.71 -6.90 2.75
N ALA A 230 -3.81 -6.51 3.38
CA ALA A 230 -3.81 -5.58 4.51
C ALA A 230 -4.52 -6.19 5.74
N SER A 231 -5.84 -6.09 5.81
CA SER A 231 -6.63 -6.42 6.98
C SER A 231 -6.44 -7.85 7.50
N ALA A 232 -6.18 -8.82 6.60
CA ALA A 232 -5.98 -10.21 6.99
C ALA A 232 -4.67 -10.38 7.79
N TYR A 233 -3.60 -9.70 7.37
CA TYR A 233 -2.33 -9.71 8.09
C TYR A 233 -2.40 -8.97 9.42
N ILE A 234 -3.05 -7.81 9.47
CA ILE A 234 -3.25 -7.07 10.73
C ILE A 234 -4.03 -7.92 11.75
N LYS A 235 -5.06 -8.66 11.31
CA LYS A 235 -5.79 -9.61 12.18
C LYS A 235 -4.90 -10.76 12.67
N ALA A 236 -4.01 -11.27 11.82
CA ALA A 236 -3.08 -12.31 12.23
C ALA A 236 -2.13 -11.81 13.34
N LEU A 237 -1.59 -10.59 13.18
CA LEU A 237 -0.76 -9.95 14.21
C LEU A 237 -1.50 -9.68 15.53
N GLU A 238 -2.81 -9.41 15.47
CA GLU A 238 -3.63 -9.20 16.68
C GLU A 238 -3.79 -10.49 17.48
N GLN A 239 -3.86 -11.64 16.80
CA GLN A 239 -4.13 -12.93 17.44
C GLN A 239 -2.90 -13.60 18.06
N GLN A 240 -1.71 -13.25 17.60
CA GLN A 240 -0.46 -13.89 18.04
C GLN A 240 0.61 -12.85 18.36
N PRO A 241 1.23 -12.89 19.56
CA PRO A 241 2.19 -11.86 19.98
C PRO A 241 3.57 -11.97 19.31
N ASP A 242 3.93 -13.14 18.76
CA ASP A 242 5.20 -13.32 18.07
C ASP A 242 5.08 -12.87 16.62
N VAL A 243 5.54 -11.64 16.33
CA VAL A 243 5.50 -11.01 15.01
C VAL A 243 6.21 -11.88 13.97
N LYS A 244 7.39 -12.42 14.28
CA LYS A 244 8.19 -13.20 13.33
C LYS A 244 7.48 -14.50 12.94
N GLN A 245 7.05 -15.26 13.93
CA GLN A 245 6.36 -16.54 13.70
C GLN A 245 5.04 -16.31 12.95
N THR A 246 4.25 -15.32 13.37
CA THR A 246 2.98 -14.97 12.73
C THR A 246 3.18 -14.59 11.27
N THR A 247 4.15 -13.72 10.97
CA THR A 247 4.45 -13.29 9.61
C THR A 247 4.86 -14.46 8.74
N GLN A 248 5.78 -15.31 9.22
CA GLN A 248 6.25 -16.48 8.46
C GLN A 248 5.10 -17.46 8.16
N GLN A 249 4.26 -17.77 9.14
CA GLN A 249 3.11 -18.67 8.96
C GLN A 249 2.10 -18.08 7.97
N PHE A 250 1.81 -16.78 8.09
CA PHE A 250 0.86 -16.10 7.22
C PHE A 250 1.33 -16.09 5.75
N LEU A 251 2.56 -15.66 5.49
CA LEU A 251 3.06 -15.61 4.11
C LEU A 251 3.29 -17.01 3.53
N ASN A 252 3.74 -17.99 4.31
CA ASN A 252 3.82 -19.37 3.86
C ASN A 252 2.46 -19.90 3.40
N ALA A 253 1.37 -19.56 4.10
CA ALA A 253 0.02 -19.97 3.70
C ALA A 253 -0.46 -19.27 2.42
N VAL A 254 -0.08 -18.00 2.19
CA VAL A 254 -0.44 -17.25 0.97
C VAL A 254 0.40 -17.69 -0.23
N LEU A 255 1.69 -17.92 -0.03
CA LEU A 255 2.66 -18.21 -1.10
C LEU A 255 2.86 -19.72 -1.33
N ALA A 256 2.15 -20.57 -0.62
CA ALA A 256 2.22 -22.03 -0.82
C ALA A 256 2.11 -22.39 -2.32
N PRO A 257 2.82 -23.42 -2.82
CA PRO A 257 2.76 -23.85 -4.22
C PRO A 257 1.36 -24.40 -4.62
#